data_d6386e33c1e0d4459475852d86fb4e7c
#
_entry.id   d6386e33c1e0d4459475852d86fb4e7c
#
_cell.length_a   1.000
_cell.length_b   1.000
_cell.length_c   1.000
_cell.angle_alpha   90.00
_cell.angle_beta   90.00
_cell.angle_gamma   90.00
#
_symmetry.space_group_name_H-M   'P 1'
#
loop_
_entity.id
_entity.type
_entity.pdbx_description
1 polymer ?
#
loop_
_entity_poly.entity_id
_entity_poly.type
_entity_poly.pdbx_seq_one_letter_code
_entity_poly.pdbx_strand_id
1 'polypeptide(L)'
;NAVLQFIVDHAQRTTTDGLAHELPPAIDQALVDAGLKGKPGPMALNTLIHRIAVLSKAHQLRELKNPCQDPKVRELLAKTRRAYGKRGALPQKKDALTKDPLMAILDTCDESLKGIRDRALLLFAWASGGRRRSEVTGATMKNLHRVGPSSFTYTLAYSKSNQTAADRPENVKPLAGIAGEALQAWLTASGIVDGAIFRQVRKGGHLGEP
;
A
#
# COMPACT_ATOMS: atom_id res chain seq x y z
N ASN A 1 29.25 -6.78 15.62
CA ASN A 1 28.54 -6.14 14.51
C ASN A 1 27.13 -5.77 14.96
N ALA A 2 26.83 -4.45 15.03
CA ALA A 2 25.54 -3.92 15.50
C ALA A 2 24.34 -4.49 14.72
N VAL A 3 24.51 -4.84 13.43
CA VAL A 3 23.43 -5.42 12.63
C VAL A 3 23.08 -6.84 13.09
N LEU A 4 24.08 -7.63 13.49
CA LEU A 4 23.82 -8.96 14.07
C LEU A 4 23.03 -8.83 15.36
N GLN A 5 23.45 -7.91 16.26
CA GLN A 5 22.74 -7.65 17.50
C GLN A 5 21.31 -7.19 17.24
N PHE A 6 21.12 -6.25 16.33
CA PHE A 6 19.77 -5.80 15.94
C PHE A 6 18.85 -6.95 15.48
N ILE A 7 19.40 -7.90 14.70
CA ILE A 7 18.60 -9.05 14.25
C ILE A 7 18.22 -9.95 15.45
N VAL A 8 19.16 -10.21 16.35
CA VAL A 8 18.93 -11.06 17.53
C VAL A 8 17.92 -10.42 18.47
N ASP A 9 18.07 -9.13 18.77
CA ASP A 9 17.19 -8.39 19.68
C ASP A 9 15.74 -8.30 19.19
N HIS A 10 15.55 -8.18 17.90
CA HIS A 10 14.22 -7.94 17.33
C HIS A 10 13.57 -9.16 16.65
N ALA A 11 14.32 -10.22 16.40
CA ALA A 11 13.79 -11.44 15.80
C ALA A 11 13.14 -12.33 16.86
N GLN A 12 11.98 -12.88 16.53
CA GLN A 12 11.36 -13.93 17.35
C GLN A 12 12.05 -15.26 17.09
N ARG A 13 12.34 -15.99 18.14
CA ARG A 13 12.90 -17.33 18.09
C ARG A 13 12.15 -18.31 18.99
N THR A 14 12.29 -19.59 18.72
CA THR A 14 11.78 -20.65 19.57
C THR A 14 12.79 -20.92 20.68
N THR A 15 12.32 -20.94 21.92
CA THR A 15 13.04 -21.33 23.13
C THR A 15 12.38 -22.56 23.74
N THR A 16 12.94 -23.11 24.83
CA THR A 16 12.32 -24.19 25.61
C THR A 16 10.93 -23.79 26.13
N ASP A 17 10.75 -22.55 26.51
CA ASP A 17 9.55 -22.00 27.15
C ASP A 17 8.58 -21.36 26.13
N GLY A 18 8.79 -21.55 24.83
CA GLY A 18 7.94 -21.02 23.78
C GLY A 18 8.62 -20.01 22.86
N LEU A 19 7.90 -18.98 22.43
CA LEU A 19 8.41 -17.96 21.51
C LEU A 19 8.86 -16.71 22.30
N ALA A 20 10.14 -16.36 22.17
CA ALA A 20 10.73 -15.18 22.82
C ALA A 20 11.53 -14.29 21.85
N HIS A 21 11.91 -13.12 22.28
CA HIS A 21 12.88 -12.23 21.66
C HIS A 21 13.80 -11.63 22.73
N GLU A 22 14.99 -11.19 22.34
CA GLU A 22 16.04 -10.83 23.29
C GLU A 22 15.91 -9.40 23.84
N LEU A 23 15.17 -8.52 23.18
CA LEU A 23 15.12 -7.11 23.59
C LEU A 23 14.44 -6.97 24.96
N PRO A 24 15.12 -6.36 25.97
CA PRO A 24 14.52 -6.15 27.27
C PRO A 24 13.23 -5.34 27.19
N PRO A 25 12.16 -5.68 27.96
CA PRO A 25 10.87 -5.01 27.87
C PRO A 25 10.92 -3.49 28.06
N ALA A 26 11.77 -3.01 28.97
CA ALA A 26 11.92 -1.57 29.22
C ALA A 26 12.51 -0.83 28.01
N ILE A 27 13.52 -1.42 27.35
CA ILE A 27 14.11 -0.86 26.13
C ILE A 27 13.11 -0.94 24.97
N ASP A 28 12.39 -2.05 24.87
CA ASP A 28 11.37 -2.24 23.85
C ASP A 28 10.27 -1.17 23.94
N GLN A 29 9.77 -0.90 25.15
CA GLN A 29 8.79 0.14 25.39
C GLN A 29 9.37 1.54 25.08
N ALA A 30 10.60 1.84 25.49
CA ALA A 30 11.23 3.11 25.17
C ALA A 30 11.38 3.36 23.66
N LEU A 31 11.61 2.31 22.86
CA LEU A 31 11.62 2.41 21.39
C LEU A 31 10.22 2.72 20.81
N VAL A 32 9.17 2.22 21.43
CA VAL A 32 7.79 2.53 21.03
C VAL A 32 7.45 3.98 21.39
N ASP A 33 7.76 4.40 22.58
CA ASP A 33 7.50 5.77 23.07
C ASP A 33 8.25 6.83 22.25
N ALA A 34 9.45 6.49 21.79
CA ALA A 34 10.24 7.32 20.88
C ALA A 34 9.76 7.26 19.40
N GLY A 35 8.69 6.53 19.07
CA GLY A 35 8.19 6.38 17.70
C GLY A 35 9.11 5.55 16.78
N LEU A 36 10.15 4.92 17.31
CA LEU A 36 11.09 4.09 16.55
C LEU A 36 10.56 2.68 16.29
N LYS A 37 9.52 2.27 17.00
CA LYS A 37 8.85 0.99 16.88
C LYS A 37 7.33 1.17 17.01
N GLY A 38 6.53 0.44 16.23
CA GLY A 38 5.07 0.64 16.22
C GLY A 38 4.33 -0.04 17.38
N LYS A 39 4.93 -1.07 17.99
CA LYS A 39 4.38 -1.81 19.15
C LYS A 39 5.48 -2.63 19.82
N PRO A 40 5.32 -2.97 21.12
CA PRO A 40 6.21 -3.89 21.80
C PRO A 40 6.21 -5.31 21.18
N GLY A 41 7.22 -6.09 21.50
CA GLY A 41 7.38 -7.47 21.05
C GLY A 41 8.23 -7.62 19.78
N PRO A 42 8.42 -8.84 19.26
CA PRO A 42 9.29 -9.11 18.13
C PRO A 42 8.78 -8.46 16.85
N MET A 43 9.71 -8.10 15.98
CA MET A 43 9.35 -7.58 14.66
C MET A 43 8.87 -8.69 13.74
N ALA A 44 7.88 -8.38 12.89
CA ALA A 44 7.55 -9.23 11.75
C ALA A 44 8.76 -9.36 10.81
N LEU A 45 8.92 -10.51 10.19
CA LEU A 45 10.06 -10.80 9.30
C LEU A 45 10.26 -9.73 8.22
N ASN A 46 9.18 -9.30 7.57
CA ASN A 46 9.26 -8.28 6.51
C ASN A 46 9.71 -6.92 7.06
N THR A 47 9.32 -6.56 8.27
CA THR A 47 9.76 -5.32 8.93
C THR A 47 11.26 -5.37 9.21
N LEU A 48 11.73 -6.49 9.75
CA LEU A 48 13.16 -6.72 10.03
C LEU A 48 13.99 -6.61 8.74
N ILE A 49 13.60 -7.33 7.70
CA ILE A 49 14.27 -7.31 6.39
C ILE A 49 14.26 -5.90 5.78
N HIS A 50 13.14 -5.20 5.86
CA HIS A 50 13.02 -3.84 5.31
C HIS A 50 13.96 -2.87 6.02
N ARG A 51 14.04 -2.89 7.36
CA ARG A 51 14.96 -2.02 8.12
C ARG A 51 16.42 -2.26 7.77
N ILE A 52 16.82 -3.53 7.60
CA ILE A 52 18.18 -3.88 7.17
C ILE A 52 18.46 -3.42 5.73
N ALA A 53 17.46 -3.53 4.84
CA ALA A 53 17.58 -3.03 3.47
C ALA A 53 17.73 -1.50 3.43
N VAL A 54 16.98 -0.76 4.25
CA VAL A 54 17.10 0.69 4.39
C VAL A 54 18.48 1.09 4.90
N LEU A 55 18.97 0.41 5.95
CA LEU A 55 20.33 0.64 6.46
C LEU A 55 21.40 0.37 5.40
N SER A 56 21.27 -0.75 4.68
CA SER A 56 22.16 -1.11 3.59
C SER A 56 22.18 -0.04 2.50
N LYS A 57 21.00 0.47 2.12
CA LYS A 57 20.89 1.53 1.12
C LYS A 57 21.48 2.86 1.59
N ALA A 58 21.30 3.21 2.86
CA ALA A 58 21.89 4.41 3.47
C ALA A 58 23.43 4.40 3.43
N HIS A 59 24.06 3.25 3.73
CA HIS A 59 25.51 3.07 3.61
C HIS A 59 25.97 3.18 2.15
N GLN A 60 25.25 2.56 1.21
CA GLN A 60 25.59 2.65 -0.23
C GLN A 60 25.54 4.09 -0.74
N LEU A 61 24.49 4.85 -0.39
CA LEU A 61 24.33 6.25 -0.84
C LEU A 61 25.40 7.19 -0.27
N ARG A 62 26.00 6.82 0.86
CA ARG A 62 27.09 7.59 1.51
C ARG A 62 28.47 7.04 1.20
N GLU A 63 28.56 6.02 0.32
CA GLU A 63 29.80 5.34 -0.04
C GLU A 63 30.58 4.80 1.18
N LEU A 64 29.86 4.43 2.24
CA LEU A 64 30.43 3.88 3.45
C LEU A 64 30.46 2.35 3.40
N LYS A 65 31.42 1.76 4.13
CA LYS A 65 31.46 0.30 4.30
C LYS A 65 30.12 -0.20 4.83
N ASN A 66 29.50 -1.12 4.09
CA ASN A 66 28.15 -1.60 4.37
C ASN A 66 28.18 -2.81 5.32
N PRO A 67 27.77 -2.66 6.59
CA PRO A 67 27.79 -3.76 7.56
C PRO A 67 26.77 -4.87 7.25
N CYS A 68 25.78 -4.58 6.43
CA CYS A 68 24.76 -5.56 6.03
C CYS A 68 25.29 -6.57 4.98
N GLN A 69 26.45 -6.30 4.38
CA GLN A 69 27.10 -7.20 3.43
C GLN A 69 27.97 -8.26 4.10
N ASP A 70 28.21 -8.17 5.40
CA ASP A 70 28.94 -9.15 6.18
C ASP A 70 28.33 -10.56 5.99
N PRO A 71 29.14 -11.58 5.66
CA PRO A 71 28.65 -12.96 5.47
C PRO A 71 27.83 -13.48 6.66
N LYS A 72 28.21 -13.14 7.89
CA LYS A 72 27.51 -13.53 9.12
C LYS A 72 26.11 -12.93 9.20
N VAL A 73 25.95 -11.68 8.75
CA VAL A 73 24.63 -11.01 8.69
C VAL A 73 23.73 -11.71 7.66
N ARG A 74 24.26 -12.04 6.49
CA ARG A 74 23.52 -12.76 5.45
C ARG A 74 23.10 -14.15 5.92
N GLU A 75 24.00 -14.87 6.57
CA GLU A 75 23.73 -16.19 7.13
C GLU A 75 22.64 -16.13 8.21
N LEU A 76 22.76 -15.20 9.17
CA LEU A 76 21.78 -15.03 10.23
C LEU A 76 20.41 -14.68 9.67
N LEU A 77 20.32 -13.78 8.70
CA LEU A 77 19.06 -13.46 8.01
C LEU A 77 18.46 -14.68 7.29
N ALA A 78 19.27 -15.49 6.64
CA ALA A 78 18.80 -16.69 5.98
C ALA A 78 18.24 -17.72 6.99
N LYS A 79 18.92 -17.88 8.14
CA LYS A 79 18.44 -18.73 9.26
C LYS A 79 17.15 -18.17 9.86
N THR A 80 17.07 -16.86 10.07
CA THR A 80 15.87 -16.19 10.58
C THR A 80 14.67 -16.39 9.64
N ARG A 81 14.84 -16.19 8.32
CA ARG A 81 13.79 -16.46 7.33
C ARG A 81 13.27 -17.90 7.41
N ARG A 82 14.17 -18.87 7.48
CA ARG A 82 13.78 -20.29 7.61
C ARG A 82 13.02 -20.56 8.91
N ALA A 83 13.45 -19.97 10.02
CA ALA A 83 12.79 -20.14 11.32
C ALA A 83 11.38 -19.57 11.31
N TYR A 84 11.19 -18.37 10.74
CA TYR A 84 9.85 -17.77 10.58
C TYR A 84 8.96 -18.59 9.65
N GLY A 85 9.50 -19.08 8.52
CA GLY A 85 8.78 -19.96 7.59
C GLY A 85 8.33 -21.26 8.23
N LYS A 86 9.23 -21.95 8.96
CA LYS A 86 8.90 -23.20 9.66
C LYS A 86 7.79 -23.05 10.71
N ARG A 87 7.65 -21.86 11.33
CA ARG A 87 6.59 -21.56 12.31
C ARG A 87 5.28 -21.11 11.67
N GLY A 88 5.20 -21.02 10.34
CA GLY A 88 4.04 -20.47 9.64
C GLY A 88 3.83 -18.97 9.86
N ALA A 89 4.85 -18.24 10.33
CA ALA A 89 4.81 -16.80 10.54
C ALA A 89 4.89 -16.04 9.20
N LEU A 90 3.98 -16.37 8.30
CA LEU A 90 3.86 -15.76 6.98
C LEU A 90 2.98 -14.50 7.06
N PRO A 91 3.19 -13.52 6.17
CA PRO A 91 2.28 -12.39 6.07
C PRO A 91 0.87 -12.88 5.77
N GLN A 92 -0.09 -12.48 6.59
CA GLN A 92 -1.49 -12.75 6.30
C GLN A 92 -1.90 -11.91 5.09
N LYS A 93 -2.28 -12.58 4.01
CA LYS A 93 -2.90 -11.94 2.87
C LYS A 93 -4.35 -11.61 3.24
N LYS A 94 -4.78 -10.39 2.89
CA LYS A 94 -6.21 -10.07 2.95
C LYS A 94 -6.92 -10.76 1.80
N ASP A 95 -8.16 -11.15 2.01
CA ASP A 95 -9.01 -11.70 0.96
C ASP A 95 -9.21 -10.67 -0.14
N ALA A 96 -9.36 -11.16 -1.36
CA ALA A 96 -9.65 -10.31 -2.50
C ALA A 96 -11.07 -9.73 -2.35
N LEU A 97 -11.23 -8.44 -2.65
CA LEU A 97 -12.53 -7.81 -2.72
C LEU A 97 -13.28 -8.38 -3.95
N THR A 98 -14.22 -9.28 -3.69
CA THR A 98 -15.11 -9.85 -4.73
C THR A 98 -16.33 -8.96 -4.93
N LYS A 99 -17.21 -9.34 -5.89
CA LYS A 99 -18.38 -8.53 -6.26
C LYS A 99 -19.33 -8.29 -5.08
N ASP A 100 -19.70 -9.34 -4.34
CA ASP A 100 -20.73 -9.21 -3.31
C ASP A 100 -20.31 -8.30 -2.14
N PRO A 101 -19.10 -8.44 -1.53
CA PRO A 101 -18.60 -7.47 -0.58
C PRO A 101 -18.47 -6.05 -1.15
N LEU A 102 -18.11 -5.90 -2.43
CA LEU A 102 -18.08 -4.58 -3.06
C LEU A 102 -19.46 -3.96 -3.10
N MET A 103 -20.49 -4.71 -3.56
CA MET A 103 -21.87 -4.22 -3.61
C MET A 103 -22.37 -3.79 -2.23
N ALA A 104 -22.12 -4.61 -1.19
CA ALA A 104 -22.47 -4.25 0.18
C ALA A 104 -21.79 -2.94 0.67
N ILE A 105 -20.54 -2.68 0.25
CA ILE A 105 -19.88 -1.42 0.54
C ILE A 105 -20.53 -0.27 -0.23
N LEU A 106 -20.87 -0.47 -1.49
CA LEU A 106 -21.51 0.57 -2.32
C LEU A 106 -22.88 0.98 -1.79
N ASP A 107 -23.63 0.05 -1.16
CA ASP A 107 -24.92 0.33 -0.53
C ASP A 107 -24.80 1.27 0.68
N THR A 108 -23.60 1.43 1.26
CA THR A 108 -23.34 2.41 2.32
C THR A 108 -23.06 3.83 1.79
N CYS A 109 -22.89 4.00 0.49
CA CYS A 109 -22.66 5.30 -0.13
C CYS A 109 -24.00 6.01 -0.35
N ASP A 110 -24.19 7.15 0.32
CA ASP A 110 -25.39 7.99 0.18
C ASP A 110 -25.36 8.87 -1.08
N GLU A 111 -26.41 9.68 -1.29
CA GLU A 111 -26.52 10.60 -2.43
C GLU A 111 -25.81 11.95 -2.19
N SER A 112 -25.06 12.12 -1.10
CA SER A 112 -24.24 13.30 -0.88
C SER A 112 -23.07 13.35 -1.88
N LEU A 113 -22.49 14.53 -2.09
CA LEU A 113 -21.30 14.66 -2.95
C LEU A 113 -20.18 13.71 -2.53
N LYS A 114 -20.05 13.46 -1.21
CA LYS A 114 -19.08 12.50 -0.67
C LYS A 114 -19.44 11.06 -1.05
N GLY A 115 -20.71 10.66 -0.89
CA GLY A 115 -21.17 9.30 -1.23
C GLY A 115 -21.06 9.02 -2.73
N ILE A 116 -21.42 9.99 -3.58
CA ILE A 116 -21.25 9.90 -5.03
C ILE A 116 -19.77 9.73 -5.40
N ARG A 117 -18.88 10.51 -4.77
CA ARG A 117 -17.42 10.35 -4.95
C ARG A 117 -16.94 8.97 -4.53
N ASP A 118 -17.32 8.51 -3.35
CA ASP A 118 -16.83 7.27 -2.78
C ASP A 118 -17.30 6.07 -3.60
N ARG A 119 -18.53 6.07 -4.08
CA ARG A 119 -19.07 5.08 -5.03
C ARG A 119 -18.25 5.05 -6.32
N ALA A 120 -18.02 6.20 -6.94
CA ALA A 120 -17.24 6.31 -8.15
C ALA A 120 -15.78 5.85 -7.96
N LEU A 121 -15.15 6.22 -6.85
CA LEU A 121 -13.77 5.85 -6.52
C LEU A 121 -13.61 4.35 -6.32
N LEU A 122 -14.53 3.70 -5.60
CA LEU A 122 -14.52 2.26 -5.36
C LEU A 122 -14.70 1.47 -6.66
N LEU A 123 -15.68 1.88 -7.47
CA LEU A 123 -15.95 1.24 -8.77
C LEU A 123 -14.84 1.48 -9.78
N PHE A 124 -14.24 2.67 -9.82
CA PHE A 124 -13.05 2.96 -10.62
C PHE A 124 -11.89 2.05 -10.23
N ALA A 125 -11.59 1.93 -8.94
CA ALA A 125 -10.52 1.08 -8.43
C ALA A 125 -10.75 -0.40 -8.80
N TRP A 126 -11.98 -0.88 -8.66
CA TRP A 126 -12.34 -2.27 -8.93
C TRP A 126 -12.34 -2.60 -10.43
N ALA A 127 -13.02 -1.79 -11.25
CA ALA A 127 -13.14 -2.01 -12.70
C ALA A 127 -11.80 -1.89 -13.42
N SER A 128 -10.89 -1.02 -12.93
CA SER A 128 -9.55 -0.90 -13.49
C SER A 128 -8.58 -2.02 -13.06
N GLY A 129 -9.07 -3.09 -12.40
CA GLY A 129 -8.33 -4.29 -12.02
C GLY A 129 -7.70 -4.21 -10.62
N GLY A 130 -8.41 -3.67 -9.65
CA GLY A 130 -7.98 -3.65 -8.23
C GLY A 130 -6.76 -2.75 -8.01
N ARG A 131 -6.86 -1.52 -8.43
CA ARG A 131 -5.74 -0.55 -8.37
C ARG A 131 -5.26 -0.27 -6.94
N ARG A 132 -3.98 0.07 -6.83
CA ARG A 132 -3.42 0.55 -5.57
C ARG A 132 -4.02 1.91 -5.21
N ARG A 133 -4.14 2.18 -3.90
CA ARG A 133 -4.63 3.48 -3.41
C ARG A 133 -3.94 4.67 -4.09
N SER A 134 -2.61 4.64 -4.20
CA SER A 134 -1.84 5.72 -4.85
C SER A 134 -2.12 5.87 -6.35
N GLU A 135 -2.47 4.80 -7.04
CA GLU A 135 -2.84 4.82 -8.46
C GLU A 135 -4.23 5.43 -8.65
N VAL A 136 -5.15 5.18 -7.71
CA VAL A 136 -6.50 5.77 -7.73
C VAL A 136 -6.47 7.24 -7.33
N THR A 137 -5.78 7.58 -6.23
CA THR A 137 -5.69 8.99 -5.77
C THR A 137 -4.88 9.87 -6.70
N GLY A 138 -3.95 9.29 -7.45
CA GLY A 138 -3.17 9.98 -8.48
C GLY A 138 -3.84 9.99 -9.87
N ALA A 139 -5.09 9.51 -9.99
CA ALA A 139 -5.79 9.50 -11.27
C ALA A 139 -6.17 10.93 -11.71
N THR A 140 -5.89 11.26 -12.97
CA THR A 140 -6.10 12.60 -13.53
C THR A 140 -6.99 12.58 -14.76
N MET A 141 -7.69 13.68 -14.99
CA MET A 141 -8.54 13.89 -16.17
C MET A 141 -7.75 13.79 -17.48
N LYS A 142 -6.46 14.16 -17.48
CA LYS A 142 -5.57 14.03 -18.64
C LYS A 142 -5.52 12.61 -19.21
N ASN A 143 -5.65 11.60 -18.35
CA ASN A 143 -5.55 10.18 -18.73
C ASN A 143 -6.93 9.52 -18.87
N LEU A 144 -8.01 10.29 -18.73
CA LEU A 144 -9.38 9.81 -18.86
C LEU A 144 -9.95 10.23 -20.21
N HIS A 145 -10.36 9.27 -21.00
CA HIS A 145 -10.96 9.52 -22.31
C HIS A 145 -12.40 9.01 -22.32
N ARG A 146 -13.33 9.86 -22.72
CA ARG A 146 -14.74 9.48 -22.91
C ARG A 146 -14.89 8.75 -24.22
N VAL A 147 -15.51 7.58 -24.19
CA VAL A 147 -15.81 6.75 -25.38
C VAL A 147 -17.31 6.55 -25.59
N GLY A 148 -18.15 7.03 -24.66
CA GLY A 148 -19.61 6.98 -24.75
C GLY A 148 -20.26 7.83 -23.65
N PRO A 149 -21.61 7.88 -23.57
CA PRO A 149 -22.33 8.71 -22.60
C PRO A 149 -21.91 8.48 -21.14
N SER A 150 -21.76 7.21 -20.75
CA SER A 150 -21.25 6.76 -19.43
C SER A 150 -20.19 5.68 -19.56
N SER A 151 -19.36 5.80 -20.60
CA SER A 151 -18.26 4.86 -20.86
C SER A 151 -16.98 5.63 -21.06
N PHE A 152 -15.92 5.16 -20.42
CA PHE A 152 -14.61 5.80 -20.44
C PHE A 152 -13.51 4.77 -20.60
N THR A 153 -12.35 5.23 -21.05
CA THR A 153 -11.08 4.52 -20.90
C THR A 153 -10.15 5.35 -20.05
N TYR A 154 -9.41 4.71 -19.14
CA TYR A 154 -8.40 5.34 -18.32
C TYR A 154 -7.04 4.74 -18.63
N THR A 155 -6.06 5.58 -19.00
CA THR A 155 -4.68 5.15 -19.26
C THR A 155 -3.85 5.26 -18.00
N LEU A 156 -3.36 4.13 -17.50
CA LEU A 156 -2.47 4.07 -16.35
C LEU A 156 -1.03 4.38 -16.80
N ALA A 157 -0.71 5.67 -16.90
CA ALA A 157 0.58 6.12 -17.40
C ALA A 157 1.77 5.69 -16.54
N TYR A 158 1.59 5.64 -15.20
CA TYR A 158 2.63 5.26 -14.25
C TYR A 158 2.09 4.27 -13.21
N SER A 159 2.82 3.19 -12.98
CA SER A 159 2.50 2.21 -11.93
C SER A 159 3.78 1.56 -11.41
N LYS A 160 3.67 0.80 -10.30
CA LYS A 160 4.81 0.03 -9.78
C LYS A 160 5.41 -0.96 -10.81
N SER A 161 4.59 -1.46 -11.73
CA SER A 161 5.01 -2.37 -12.82
C SER A 161 5.34 -1.64 -14.13
N ASN A 162 5.02 -0.34 -14.24
CA ASN A 162 5.34 0.53 -15.37
C ASN A 162 6.01 1.82 -14.89
N GLN A 163 7.21 1.70 -14.34
CA GLN A 163 7.97 2.84 -13.80
C GLN A 163 8.62 3.72 -14.89
N THR A 164 8.71 3.20 -16.12
CA THR A 164 9.22 3.93 -17.27
C THR A 164 8.14 4.67 -18.04
N ALA A 165 6.89 4.61 -17.59
CA ALA A 165 5.72 5.19 -18.27
C ALA A 165 5.60 4.72 -19.74
N ALA A 166 6.03 3.49 -20.03
CA ALA A 166 5.93 2.93 -21.36
C ALA A 166 4.47 2.82 -21.79
N ASP A 167 4.17 3.24 -23.00
CA ASP A 167 2.84 3.09 -23.60
C ASP A 167 2.62 1.63 -23.97
N ARG A 168 1.59 1.02 -23.33
CA ARG A 168 1.24 -0.37 -23.52
C ARG A 168 -0.28 -0.54 -23.52
N PRO A 169 -0.85 -1.33 -24.43
CA PRO A 169 -2.29 -1.56 -24.51
C PRO A 169 -2.90 -2.03 -23.18
N GLU A 170 -2.19 -2.85 -22.42
CA GLU A 170 -2.64 -3.34 -21.11
C GLU A 170 -2.78 -2.24 -20.04
N ASN A 171 -2.22 -1.05 -20.27
CA ASN A 171 -2.38 0.10 -19.37
C ASN A 171 -3.72 0.82 -19.58
N VAL A 172 -4.39 0.62 -20.69
CA VAL A 172 -5.72 1.17 -20.96
C VAL A 172 -6.77 0.32 -20.24
N LYS A 173 -7.55 0.96 -19.36
CA LYS A 173 -8.56 0.31 -18.53
C LYS A 173 -9.96 0.79 -18.92
N PRO A 174 -10.84 -0.10 -19.39
CA PRO A 174 -12.22 0.27 -19.70
C PRO A 174 -13.00 0.51 -18.38
N LEU A 175 -13.81 1.55 -18.39
CA LEU A 175 -14.73 1.93 -17.31
C LEU A 175 -16.11 2.05 -17.93
N ALA A 176 -16.91 1.00 -17.84
CA ALA A 176 -18.24 0.91 -18.44
C ALA A 176 -19.24 0.30 -17.44
N GLY A 177 -20.54 0.29 -17.82
CA GLY A 177 -21.62 -0.15 -16.94
C GLY A 177 -21.65 0.66 -15.65
N ILE A 178 -21.89 0.00 -14.51
CA ILE A 178 -22.02 0.66 -13.20
C ILE A 178 -20.80 1.52 -12.83
N ALA A 179 -19.60 1.15 -13.28
CA ALA A 179 -18.39 1.93 -13.00
C ALA A 179 -18.33 3.20 -13.85
N GLY A 180 -18.72 3.11 -15.11
CA GLY A 180 -18.81 4.28 -15.99
C GLY A 180 -19.94 5.23 -15.57
N GLU A 181 -21.10 4.70 -15.19
CA GLU A 181 -22.24 5.45 -14.69
C GLU A 181 -21.89 6.21 -13.40
N ALA A 182 -21.27 5.54 -12.44
CA ALA A 182 -20.86 6.18 -11.20
C ALA A 182 -19.77 7.25 -11.43
N LEU A 183 -18.82 7.01 -12.33
CA LEU A 183 -17.82 8.01 -12.70
C LEU A 183 -18.48 9.23 -13.37
N GLN A 184 -19.44 9.00 -14.28
CA GLN A 184 -20.21 10.07 -14.91
C GLN A 184 -20.98 10.89 -13.88
N ALA A 185 -21.68 10.23 -12.95
CA ALA A 185 -22.40 10.92 -11.86
C ALA A 185 -21.47 11.79 -11.01
N TRP A 186 -20.29 11.27 -10.68
CA TRP A 186 -19.28 12.03 -9.94
C TRP A 186 -18.78 13.24 -10.74
N LEU A 187 -18.40 13.08 -11.99
CA LEU A 187 -17.92 14.19 -12.82
C LEU A 187 -18.99 15.27 -13.02
N THR A 188 -20.26 14.88 -13.16
CA THR A 188 -21.37 15.80 -13.25
C THR A 188 -21.60 16.55 -11.93
N ALA A 189 -21.63 15.85 -10.79
CA ALA A 189 -21.88 16.44 -9.48
C ALA A 189 -20.73 17.34 -9.01
N SER A 190 -19.48 17.00 -9.34
CA SER A 190 -18.28 17.73 -8.93
C SER A 190 -17.90 18.89 -9.86
N GLY A 191 -18.32 18.84 -11.14
CA GLY A 191 -17.90 19.81 -12.16
C GLY A 191 -16.41 19.73 -12.53
N ILE A 192 -15.71 18.63 -12.19
CA ILE A 192 -14.28 18.47 -12.48
C ILE A 192 -14.07 18.28 -13.98
N VAL A 193 -13.27 19.15 -14.57
CA VAL A 193 -12.91 19.13 -16.00
C VAL A 193 -11.41 18.91 -16.23
N ASP A 194 -10.57 19.16 -15.22
CA ASP A 194 -9.11 19.01 -15.26
C ASP A 194 -8.51 18.56 -13.93
N GLY A 195 -7.22 18.27 -13.91
CA GLY A 195 -6.47 17.87 -12.71
C GLY A 195 -6.87 16.50 -12.17
N ALA A 196 -6.90 16.36 -10.83
CA ALA A 196 -7.23 15.09 -10.17
C ALA A 196 -8.72 14.75 -10.34
N ILE A 197 -9.00 13.48 -10.73
CA ILE A 197 -10.37 12.97 -10.86
C ILE A 197 -11.07 12.92 -9.49
N PHE A 198 -10.38 12.43 -8.47
CA PHE A 198 -10.93 12.28 -7.13
C PHE A 198 -10.32 13.31 -6.18
N ARG A 199 -11.14 14.22 -5.70
CA ARG A 199 -10.75 15.30 -4.77
C ARG A 199 -11.38 15.09 -3.41
N GLN A 200 -10.80 15.69 -2.39
CA GLN A 200 -11.37 15.69 -1.06
C GLN A 200 -12.71 16.45 -1.05
N VAL A 201 -13.73 15.85 -0.46
CA VAL A 201 -14.97 16.54 -0.11
C VAL A 201 -14.90 16.92 1.37
N ARG A 202 -14.91 18.22 1.68
CA ARG A 202 -14.85 18.76 3.03
C ARG A 202 -16.22 18.72 3.71
N LYS A 203 -16.25 18.93 5.03
CA LYS A 203 -17.50 19.08 5.79
C LYS A 203 -18.35 20.20 5.15
N GLY A 204 -19.64 19.93 4.93
CA GLY A 204 -20.54 20.85 4.19
C GLY A 204 -20.60 20.62 2.69
N GLY A 205 -19.96 19.57 2.14
CA GLY A 205 -20.08 19.22 0.71
C GLY A 205 -19.20 20.04 -0.23
N HIS A 206 -18.23 20.79 0.30
CA HIS A 206 -17.33 21.60 -0.53
C HIS A 206 -16.21 20.74 -1.11
N LEU A 207 -15.99 20.88 -2.42
CA LEU A 207 -14.89 20.22 -3.13
C LEU A 207 -13.55 20.87 -2.73
N GLY A 208 -12.56 20.04 -2.41
CA GLY A 208 -11.18 20.49 -2.18
C GLY A 208 -10.49 20.88 -3.48
N GLU A 209 -9.41 21.64 -3.36
CA GLU A 209 -8.56 22.01 -4.50
C GLU A 209 -7.86 20.78 -5.12
N PRO A 210 -7.40 20.90 -6.37
CA PRO A 210 -6.70 19.84 -7.10
C PRO A 210 -5.49 19.28 -6.39
#